data_01ef7ebcfc5734df456b670376b15a3c
#
_entry.id   01ef7ebcfc5734df456b670376b15a3c
#
_cell.length_a   1.000
_cell.length_b   1.000
_cell.length_c   1.000
_cell.angle_alpha   90.00
_cell.angle_beta   90.00
_cell.angle_gamma   90.00
#
_symmetry.space_group_name_H-M   'P 1'
#
loop_
_entity.id
_entity.type
_entity.pdbx_description
1 polymer ?
#
loop_
_entity_poly.entity_id
_entity_poly.type
_entity_poly.pdbx_seq_one_letter_code
_entity_poly.pdbx_strand_id
1 'polypeptide(L)'
;MCRKDRFSNIAFSAAHKSVQRYKHGAIATKNGKVICEGHNDGMRTKVLNNYRSCAHAEMVVAEKIIKMLKKKYGKNYKNYTNKYTIWVVRKSMHNSNEKNLKMYESKPCYYCTKDLLKEGFDKIGYSNEDGEMVVQRLKDIDTSQLHKSVLQLQTEKFY
;
A
#
# COMPACT_ATOMS: atom_id res chain seq x y z
N MET A 1 23.52 -3.91 -3.25
CA MET A 1 22.21 -3.60 -2.63
C MET A 1 21.20 -4.68 -2.99
N CYS A 2 20.57 -5.24 -2.01
CA CYS A 2 19.51 -6.24 -2.20
C CYS A 2 18.33 -5.61 -2.95
N ARG A 3 17.59 -6.43 -3.74
CA ARG A 3 16.39 -5.96 -4.46
C ARG A 3 15.33 -5.38 -3.53
N LYS A 4 15.12 -6.02 -2.37
CA LYS A 4 14.18 -5.54 -1.34
C LYS A 4 14.59 -4.16 -0.82
N ASP A 5 15.87 -3.93 -0.56
CA ASP A 5 16.38 -2.65 -0.06
C ASP A 5 16.18 -1.53 -1.08
N ARG A 6 16.44 -1.84 -2.37
CA ARG A 6 16.21 -0.88 -3.45
C ARG A 6 14.74 -0.47 -3.53
N PHE A 7 13.82 -1.43 -3.49
CA PHE A 7 12.39 -1.15 -3.58
C PHE A 7 11.88 -0.42 -2.34
N SER A 8 12.33 -0.80 -1.15
CA SER A 8 11.96 -0.12 0.08
C SER A 8 12.44 1.33 0.10
N ASN A 9 13.64 1.61 -0.40
CA ASN A 9 14.19 2.97 -0.50
C ASN A 9 13.38 3.85 -1.45
N ILE A 10 12.94 3.31 -2.59
CA ILE A 10 12.10 4.05 -3.54
C ILE A 10 10.72 4.34 -2.94
N ALA A 11 10.10 3.34 -2.31
CA ALA A 11 8.83 3.52 -1.60
C ALA A 11 8.95 4.52 -0.44
N PHE A 12 10.07 4.50 0.28
CA PHE A 12 10.36 5.45 1.35
C PHE A 12 10.48 6.89 0.82
N SER A 13 11.14 7.08 -0.32
CA SER A 13 11.21 8.38 -0.99
C SER A 13 9.82 8.88 -1.39
N ALA A 14 8.94 7.99 -1.87
CA ALA A 14 7.56 8.34 -2.18
C ALA A 14 6.79 8.79 -0.93
N ALA A 15 7.05 8.20 0.24
CA ALA A 15 6.43 8.59 1.51
C ALA A 15 6.69 10.05 1.89
N HIS A 16 7.85 10.61 1.53
CA HIS A 16 8.18 12.01 1.81
C HIS A 16 7.22 13.01 1.16
N LYS A 17 6.57 12.62 0.07
CA LYS A 17 5.61 13.46 -0.65
C LYS A 17 4.27 13.58 0.06
N SER A 18 3.99 12.69 1.03
CA SER A 18 2.76 12.75 1.81
C SER A 18 2.76 13.93 2.77
N VAL A 19 1.63 14.64 2.84
CA VAL A 19 1.38 15.71 3.81
C VAL A 19 0.69 15.19 5.08
N GLN A 20 0.38 13.91 5.13
CA GLN A 20 -0.26 13.27 6.28
C GLN A 20 0.69 13.17 7.48
N ARG A 21 0.09 13.12 8.67
CA ARG A 21 0.83 12.89 9.92
C ARG A 21 1.60 11.55 9.87
N TYR A 22 0.93 10.48 9.42
CA TYR A 22 1.54 9.19 9.19
C TYR A 22 1.82 9.04 7.71
N LYS A 23 3.10 9.11 7.33
CA LYS A 23 3.51 9.10 5.92
C LYS A 23 3.77 7.68 5.45
N HIS A 24 2.99 7.26 4.46
CA HIS A 24 3.17 5.99 3.77
C HIS A 24 3.54 6.24 2.32
N GLY A 25 4.47 5.45 1.81
CA GLY A 25 4.83 5.41 0.41
C GLY A 25 4.67 4.01 -0.13
N ALA A 26 4.32 3.90 -1.39
CA ALA A 26 4.20 2.63 -2.08
C ALA A 26 4.73 2.70 -3.51
N ILE A 27 5.16 1.57 -4.01
CA ILE A 27 5.52 1.36 -5.42
C ILE A 27 4.89 0.07 -5.93
N ALA A 28 4.71 -0.01 -7.23
CA ALA A 28 4.40 -1.27 -7.90
C ALA A 28 5.58 -1.69 -8.76
N THR A 29 5.91 -2.97 -8.72
CA THR A 29 7.00 -3.55 -9.50
C THR A 29 6.49 -4.71 -10.36
N LYS A 30 7.14 -4.90 -11.50
CA LYS A 30 6.95 -6.05 -12.38
C LYS A 30 8.29 -6.44 -12.97
N ASN A 31 8.65 -7.72 -12.88
CA ASN A 31 9.90 -8.26 -13.42
C ASN A 31 11.15 -7.45 -12.96
N GLY A 32 11.19 -7.05 -11.69
CA GLY A 32 12.30 -6.29 -11.12
C GLY A 32 12.35 -4.81 -11.48
N LYS A 33 11.36 -4.29 -12.21
CA LYS A 33 11.26 -2.88 -12.59
C LYS A 33 10.18 -2.17 -11.79
N VAL A 34 10.47 -0.95 -11.34
CA VAL A 34 9.47 -0.05 -10.74
C VAL A 34 8.60 0.54 -11.85
N ILE A 35 7.29 0.35 -11.74
CA ILE A 35 6.32 0.79 -12.75
C ILE A 35 5.69 2.13 -12.35
N CYS A 36 5.32 2.29 -11.09
CA CYS A 36 4.78 3.54 -10.56
C CYS A 36 5.00 3.64 -9.06
N GLU A 37 4.82 4.85 -8.55
CA GLU A 37 4.91 5.18 -7.12
C GLU A 37 3.68 5.97 -6.67
N GLY A 38 3.43 6.00 -5.37
CA GLY A 38 2.38 6.77 -4.76
C GLY A 38 2.59 6.91 -3.26
N HIS A 39 1.79 7.79 -2.66
CA HIS A 39 1.77 8.04 -1.23
C HIS A 39 0.34 8.18 -0.73
N ASN A 40 0.14 8.07 0.60
CA ASN A 40 -1.19 8.27 1.17
C ASN A 40 -1.63 9.73 1.02
N ASP A 41 -2.93 9.90 0.75
CA ASP A 41 -3.56 11.19 0.52
C ASP A 41 -4.83 11.31 1.35
N GLY A 42 -4.80 12.16 2.38
CA GLY A 42 -5.92 12.39 3.29
C GLY A 42 -7.06 13.21 2.68
N MET A 43 -6.80 13.95 1.62
CA MET A 43 -7.82 14.73 0.91
C MET A 43 -8.59 13.89 -0.10
N ARG A 44 -8.08 12.73 -0.45
CA ARG A 44 -8.68 11.83 -1.40
C ARG A 44 -9.49 10.76 -0.70
N THR A 45 -10.81 10.78 -0.90
CA THR A 45 -11.75 9.86 -0.24
C THR A 45 -12.28 8.76 -1.14
N LYS A 46 -12.07 8.86 -2.46
CA LYS A 46 -12.51 7.85 -3.43
C LYS A 46 -11.33 7.17 -4.10
N VAL A 47 -11.23 5.86 -3.93
CA VAL A 47 -10.23 5.01 -4.58
C VAL A 47 -10.91 3.74 -5.08
N LEU A 48 -10.70 3.37 -6.34
CA LEU A 48 -11.29 2.17 -6.96
C LEU A 48 -12.82 2.05 -6.74
N ASN A 49 -13.54 3.15 -6.89
CA ASN A 49 -14.99 3.25 -6.66
C ASN A 49 -15.44 2.98 -5.21
N ASN A 50 -14.53 2.87 -4.27
CA ASN A 50 -14.81 2.76 -2.84
C ASN A 50 -14.55 4.10 -2.14
N TYR A 51 -15.44 4.47 -1.21
CA TYR A 51 -15.25 5.63 -0.34
C TYR A 51 -14.55 5.19 0.94
N ARG A 52 -13.48 5.91 1.30
CA ARG A 52 -12.67 5.69 2.51
C ARG A 52 -12.40 7.03 3.19
N SER A 53 -11.94 6.99 4.43
CA SER A 53 -11.54 8.22 5.16
C SER A 53 -10.36 8.94 4.49
N CYS A 54 -9.47 8.18 3.88
CA CYS A 54 -8.33 8.67 3.09
C CYS A 54 -7.87 7.59 2.11
N ALA A 55 -7.11 7.99 1.11
CA ALA A 55 -6.48 7.05 0.20
C ALA A 55 -5.17 6.53 0.81
N HIS A 56 -5.06 5.24 1.08
CA HIS A 56 -3.83 4.59 1.49
C HIS A 56 -2.86 4.45 0.31
N ALA A 57 -1.56 4.46 0.60
CA ALA A 57 -0.52 4.47 -0.44
C ALA A 57 -0.59 3.28 -1.40
N GLU A 58 -0.81 2.07 -0.86
CA GLU A 58 -0.97 0.85 -1.65
C GLU A 58 -2.17 0.91 -2.59
N MET A 59 -3.25 1.56 -2.17
CA MET A 59 -4.45 1.71 -3.00
C MET A 59 -4.26 2.74 -4.10
N VAL A 60 -3.52 3.82 -3.82
CA VAL A 60 -3.14 4.82 -4.85
C VAL A 60 -2.33 4.16 -5.96
N VAL A 61 -1.37 3.34 -5.60
CA VAL A 61 -0.53 2.60 -6.56
C VAL A 61 -1.34 1.56 -7.33
N ALA A 62 -2.17 0.79 -6.63
CA ALA A 62 -3.07 -0.20 -7.25
C ALA A 62 -3.98 0.45 -8.30
N GLU A 63 -4.55 1.61 -8.00
CA GLU A 63 -5.40 2.35 -8.94
C GLU A 63 -4.64 2.77 -10.19
N LYS A 64 -3.39 3.21 -10.04
CA LYS A 64 -2.52 3.54 -11.20
C LYS A 64 -2.29 2.34 -12.11
N ILE A 65 -1.99 1.17 -11.52
CA ILE A 65 -1.81 -0.08 -12.27
C ILE A 65 -3.11 -0.49 -12.97
N ILE A 66 -4.23 -0.45 -12.27
CA ILE A 66 -5.54 -0.83 -12.81
C ILE A 66 -5.94 0.08 -13.98
N LYS A 67 -5.76 1.39 -13.85
CA LYS A 67 -6.04 2.33 -14.96
C LYS A 67 -5.19 2.01 -16.19
N MET A 68 -3.91 1.73 -16.00
CA MET A 68 -3.00 1.36 -17.08
C MET A 68 -3.44 0.05 -17.76
N LEU A 69 -3.79 -0.97 -16.96
CA LEU A 69 -4.20 -2.27 -17.47
C LEU A 69 -5.58 -2.24 -18.13
N LYS A 70 -6.53 -1.46 -17.62
CA LYS A 70 -7.84 -1.25 -18.28
C LYS A 70 -7.69 -0.62 -19.66
N LYS A 71 -6.77 0.33 -19.81
CA LYS A 71 -6.46 0.95 -21.10
C LYS A 71 -5.98 -0.09 -22.11
N LYS A 72 -5.17 -1.07 -21.66
CA LYS A 72 -4.55 -2.06 -22.53
C LYS A 72 -5.42 -3.29 -22.78
N TYR A 73 -6.13 -3.77 -21.76
CA TYR A 73 -6.83 -5.07 -21.76
C TYR A 73 -8.34 -4.98 -21.54
N GLY A 74 -8.88 -3.76 -21.31
CA GLY A 74 -10.30 -3.58 -21.07
C GLY A 74 -10.80 -4.35 -19.87
N LYS A 75 -11.89 -5.10 -20.03
CA LYS A 75 -12.53 -5.89 -18.95
C LYS A 75 -11.65 -7.01 -18.39
N ASN A 76 -10.65 -7.45 -19.14
CA ASN A 76 -9.77 -8.58 -18.78
C ASN A 76 -8.57 -8.16 -17.92
N TYR A 77 -8.51 -6.90 -17.47
CA TYR A 77 -7.36 -6.36 -16.74
C TYR A 77 -6.97 -7.16 -15.50
N LYS A 78 -7.93 -7.76 -14.80
CA LYS A 78 -7.69 -8.56 -13.59
C LYS A 78 -6.82 -9.81 -13.82
N ASN A 79 -6.76 -10.30 -15.05
CA ASN A 79 -5.89 -11.42 -15.41
C ASN A 79 -4.40 -11.04 -15.40
N TYR A 80 -4.09 -9.76 -15.30
CA TYR A 80 -2.73 -9.22 -15.38
C TYR A 80 -2.24 -8.56 -14.07
N THR A 81 -3.13 -8.25 -13.13
CA THR A 81 -2.77 -7.60 -11.87
C THR A 81 -1.85 -8.46 -10.99
N ASN A 82 -1.98 -9.77 -11.04
CA ASN A 82 -1.15 -10.72 -10.30
C ASN A 82 0.33 -10.71 -10.67
N LYS A 83 0.68 -10.09 -11.79
CA LYS A 83 2.08 -9.95 -12.25
C LYS A 83 2.82 -8.78 -11.56
N TYR A 84 2.09 -7.93 -10.84
CA TYR A 84 2.62 -6.77 -10.14
C TYR A 84 2.71 -7.06 -8.64
N THR A 85 3.83 -6.68 -8.04
CA THR A 85 3.99 -6.69 -6.58
C THR A 85 3.93 -5.25 -6.08
N ILE A 86 3.08 -5.00 -5.09
CA ILE A 86 2.99 -3.70 -4.44
C ILE A 86 3.89 -3.73 -3.20
N TRP A 87 4.69 -2.69 -3.02
CA TRP A 87 5.57 -2.50 -1.87
C TRP A 87 5.13 -1.27 -1.13
N VAL A 88 4.89 -1.38 0.16
CA VAL A 88 4.46 -0.27 1.01
C VAL A 88 5.38 -0.13 2.22
N VAL A 89 5.74 1.11 2.53
CA VAL A 89 6.53 1.46 3.70
C VAL A 89 5.89 2.60 4.47
N ARG A 90 6.17 2.66 5.76
CA ARG A 90 5.74 3.75 6.64
C ARG A 90 6.96 4.47 7.20
N LYS A 91 6.97 5.79 7.05
CA LYS A 91 8.01 6.65 7.61
C LYS A 91 7.70 7.02 9.05
N SER A 92 8.73 7.07 9.89
CA SER A 92 8.63 7.62 11.24
C SER A 92 8.26 9.11 11.25
N MET A 93 7.45 9.51 12.24
CA MET A 93 7.11 10.91 12.47
C MET A 93 8.22 11.73 13.13
N HIS A 94 9.16 11.09 13.83
CA HIS A 94 10.02 11.75 14.79
C HIS A 94 11.43 12.09 14.30
N ASN A 95 11.75 11.93 13.02
CA ASN A 95 13.11 12.22 12.57
C ASN A 95 13.19 13.42 11.62
N SER A 96 13.48 14.56 12.22
CA SER A 96 14.09 15.72 11.55
C SER A 96 15.53 15.44 11.09
N ASN A 97 16.17 14.37 11.55
CA ASN A 97 17.52 13.96 11.17
C ASN A 97 17.46 12.80 10.16
N GLU A 98 17.83 13.07 8.92
CA GLU A 98 17.90 12.12 7.81
C GLU A 98 18.77 10.88 8.07
N LYS A 99 19.57 10.87 9.15
CA LYS A 99 20.51 9.78 9.46
C LYS A 99 19.88 8.55 10.13
N ASN A 100 18.65 8.65 10.66
CA ASN A 100 17.94 7.56 11.32
C ASN A 100 16.60 7.30 10.63
N LEU A 101 16.68 6.84 9.37
CA LEU A 101 15.53 6.45 8.57
C LEU A 101 14.96 5.12 9.08
N LYS A 102 14.15 5.18 10.15
CA LYS A 102 13.46 4.00 10.66
C LYS A 102 12.15 3.81 9.93
N MET A 103 11.97 2.63 9.33
CA MET A 103 10.70 2.17 8.82
C MET A 103 9.88 1.57 9.96
N TYR A 104 8.59 1.87 9.96
CA TYR A 104 7.63 1.29 10.88
C TYR A 104 6.76 0.26 10.19
N GLU A 105 5.99 -0.50 10.95
CA GLU A 105 5.07 -1.46 10.39
C GLU A 105 4.12 -0.78 9.40
N SER A 106 4.08 -1.32 8.19
CA SER A 106 3.23 -0.85 7.09
C SER A 106 2.33 -1.95 6.52
N LYS A 107 2.04 -2.96 7.34
CA LYS A 107 1.12 -4.04 6.97
C LYS A 107 -0.20 -3.46 6.46
N PRO A 108 -0.70 -3.89 5.28
CA PRO A 108 -1.93 -3.36 4.74
C PRO A 108 -3.11 -3.65 5.67
N CYS A 109 -4.03 -2.69 5.77
CA CYS A 109 -5.22 -2.84 6.59
C CYS A 109 -6.19 -3.87 5.95
N TYR A 110 -7.18 -4.28 6.73
CA TYR A 110 -8.21 -5.22 6.27
C TYR A 110 -8.86 -4.81 4.95
N TYR A 111 -9.29 -3.55 4.84
CA TYR A 111 -9.94 -3.06 3.62
C TYR A 111 -9.01 -3.03 2.42
N CYS A 112 -7.79 -2.57 2.59
CA CYS A 112 -6.80 -2.58 1.51
C CYS A 112 -6.51 -4.00 1.04
N THR A 113 -6.30 -4.93 1.97
CA THR A 113 -6.07 -6.34 1.65
C THR A 113 -7.24 -6.93 0.87
N LYS A 114 -8.47 -6.69 1.33
CA LYS A 114 -9.68 -7.17 0.67
C LYS A 114 -9.85 -6.58 -0.74
N ASP A 115 -9.66 -5.27 -0.88
CA ASP A 115 -9.80 -4.59 -2.16
C ASP A 115 -8.73 -5.04 -3.16
N LEU A 116 -7.49 -5.22 -2.72
CA LEU A 116 -6.39 -5.71 -3.56
C LEU A 116 -6.64 -7.14 -4.03
N LEU A 117 -7.11 -8.03 -3.15
CA LEU A 117 -7.49 -9.40 -3.52
C LEU A 117 -8.62 -9.40 -4.55
N LYS A 118 -9.65 -8.58 -4.36
CA LYS A 118 -10.77 -8.44 -5.30
C LYS A 118 -10.32 -7.98 -6.69
N GLU A 119 -9.28 -7.15 -6.74
CA GLU A 119 -8.70 -6.65 -7.99
C GLU A 119 -7.68 -7.62 -8.63
N GLY A 120 -7.44 -8.77 -8.00
CA GLY A 120 -6.60 -9.83 -8.55
C GLY A 120 -5.10 -9.72 -8.23
N PHE A 121 -4.69 -8.82 -7.36
CA PHE A 121 -3.32 -8.76 -6.86
C PHE A 121 -3.01 -9.99 -5.99
N ASP A 122 -1.78 -10.49 -6.05
CA ASP A 122 -1.36 -11.70 -5.34
C ASP A 122 -0.37 -11.41 -4.22
N LYS A 123 0.65 -10.60 -4.49
CA LYS A 123 1.78 -10.37 -3.57
C LYS A 123 1.89 -8.92 -3.14
N ILE A 124 2.28 -8.75 -1.88
CA ILE A 124 2.60 -7.45 -1.30
C ILE A 124 3.88 -7.54 -0.48
N GLY A 125 4.73 -6.51 -0.60
CA GLY A 125 5.86 -6.27 0.29
C GLY A 125 5.49 -5.16 1.27
N TYR A 126 5.81 -5.32 2.54
CA TYR A 126 5.60 -4.31 3.56
C TYR A 126 6.70 -4.38 4.63
N SER A 127 6.88 -3.29 5.36
CA SER A 127 7.78 -3.29 6.52
C SER A 127 7.06 -3.85 7.74
N ASN A 128 7.75 -4.76 8.48
CA ASN A 128 7.25 -5.32 9.72
C ASN A 128 7.54 -4.40 10.91
N GLU A 129 7.22 -4.85 12.13
CA GLU A 129 7.47 -4.10 13.37
C GLU A 129 8.96 -3.79 13.59
N ASP A 130 9.87 -4.64 13.10
CA ASP A 130 11.32 -4.45 13.20
C ASP A 130 11.88 -3.56 12.10
N GLY A 131 11.05 -3.09 11.18
CA GLY A 131 11.45 -2.28 10.02
C GLY A 131 12.03 -3.09 8.86
N GLU A 132 11.91 -4.40 8.89
CA GLU A 132 12.37 -5.29 7.82
C GLU A 132 11.30 -5.49 6.76
N MET A 133 11.71 -5.59 5.50
CA MET A 133 10.80 -5.85 4.38
C MET A 133 10.43 -7.32 4.29
N VAL A 134 9.14 -7.57 4.38
CA VAL A 134 8.52 -8.91 4.26
C VAL A 134 7.68 -8.94 2.98
N VAL A 135 7.78 -10.02 2.22
CA VAL A 135 6.93 -10.27 1.05
C VAL A 135 6.01 -11.44 1.38
N GLN A 136 4.71 -11.21 1.24
CA GLN A 136 3.66 -12.20 1.49
C GLN A 136 2.65 -12.26 0.36
N ARG A 137 1.96 -13.38 0.26
CA ARG A 137 0.72 -13.44 -0.52
C ARG A 137 -0.37 -12.72 0.25
N LEU A 138 -1.16 -11.91 -0.45
CA LEU A 138 -2.27 -11.16 0.16
C LEU A 138 -3.27 -12.08 0.88
N LYS A 139 -3.52 -13.26 0.33
CA LYS A 139 -4.42 -14.26 0.94
C LYS A 139 -3.94 -14.77 2.31
N ASP A 140 -2.64 -14.71 2.57
CA ASP A 140 -2.03 -15.22 3.81
C ASP A 140 -1.86 -14.14 4.89
N ILE A 141 -2.25 -12.89 4.59
CA ILE A 141 -2.17 -11.80 5.56
C ILE A 141 -3.26 -11.97 6.62
N ASP A 142 -2.82 -12.09 7.87
CA ASP A 142 -3.72 -12.11 9.00
C ASP A 142 -4.26 -10.70 9.28
N THR A 143 -5.55 -10.54 9.05
CA THR A 143 -6.28 -9.27 9.30
C THR A 143 -7.16 -9.34 10.55
N SER A 144 -7.09 -10.40 11.34
CA SER A 144 -7.96 -10.63 12.51
C SER A 144 -7.83 -9.54 13.58
N GLN A 145 -6.63 -9.03 13.81
CA GLN A 145 -6.39 -7.95 14.78
C GLN A 145 -6.91 -6.58 14.28
N LEU A 146 -6.97 -6.39 12.97
CA LEU A 146 -7.47 -5.17 12.34
C LEU A 146 -9.01 -5.13 12.33
N HIS A 147 -9.65 -6.29 12.46
CA HIS A 147 -11.10 -6.42 12.47
C HIS A 147 -11.75 -5.72 13.68
N LYS A 148 -11.09 -5.69 14.82
CA LYS A 148 -11.60 -5.03 16.04
C LYS A 148 -11.67 -3.51 15.90
N SER A 149 -10.65 -2.88 15.32
CA SER A 149 -10.64 -1.43 15.10
C SER A 149 -11.61 -0.99 14.00
N VAL A 150 -11.86 -1.85 13.03
CA VAL A 150 -12.80 -1.61 11.94
C VAL A 150 -14.24 -1.73 12.39
N LEU A 151 -14.55 -2.71 13.22
CA LEU A 151 -15.87 -2.83 13.84
C LEU A 151 -16.18 -1.65 14.77
N GLN A 152 -15.16 -1.15 15.49
CA GLN A 152 -15.30 0.02 16.33
C GLN A 152 -15.58 1.29 15.52
N LEU A 153 -14.93 1.48 14.39
CA LEU A 153 -15.19 2.58 13.45
C LEU A 153 -16.56 2.48 12.76
N GLN A 154 -17.08 1.28 12.57
CA GLN A 154 -18.43 1.07 12.04
C GLN A 154 -19.49 1.36 13.08
N THR A 155 -19.26 1.03 14.34
CA THR A 155 -20.18 1.36 15.44
C THR A 155 -20.19 2.85 15.75
N GLU A 156 -19.07 3.55 15.61
CA GLU A 156 -19.00 5.01 15.82
C GLU A 156 -19.69 5.82 14.71
N LYS A 157 -19.96 5.25 13.53
CA LYS A 157 -20.69 5.91 12.43
C LYS A 157 -22.20 5.79 12.53
N PHE A 158 -22.73 5.02 13.46
CA PHE A 158 -24.17 4.80 13.66
C PHE A 158 -24.73 5.42 14.96
N TYR A 159 -23.91 6.25 15.66
CA TYR A 159 -24.37 7.02 16.84
C TYR A 159 -24.15 8.51 16.64
#